data_0aa79c0c1d4f52f3e06a59b62a5a33af
#
_entry.id   0aa79c0c1d4f52f3e06a59b62a5a33af
#
_cell.length_a   1.000
_cell.length_b   1.000
_cell.length_c   1.000
_cell.angle_alpha   90.00
_cell.angle_beta   90.00
_cell.angle_gamma   90.00
#
_symmetry.space_group_name_H-M   'P 1'
#
loop_
_entity.id
_entity.type
_entity.pdbx_description
1 polymer ?
#
loop_
_entity_poly.entity_id
_entity_poly.type
_entity_poly.pdbx_seq_one_letter_code
_entity_poly.pdbx_strand_id
1 'polypeptide(L)'
;MKNLLFTLSIFSSLIVNAQSINLVEFATGLTSPVEITNANDSRLFVVQQNGIIKIIQPDGTINSTNFLNISSKILFNGERGLLGLAFHPQYSTNGYFFVYYNNTAGNVVLARYSVNSTNPDVADPNSEKILLNIPKPFANHNGGSIHFAPDGKLWVITGDGGSAGDPNNNAQNKNSLLGKMLRLDVDATGPYNIPPDNPFVGNTIDGADEVWAYGLRNAWKFSFDLTTGNAMIADVGQGAIEEINKMPITQAGINYGWRCYEGNTAYNTTGCPAQSTMTFPVAVYDHSGGKCSITGGYVYRGTQYPSLQGKYFFADYCSNQIGILNTDNSITWTSAYSGNGFSSFGQDSQKELYVAGVESGKIYKITTGTLNTHENDFPETIKIYPNPASKQIFISGVKGKNTTAEIISAEGRKMLKTDNITNEKGIDISGLTPGVYFINLKSEDYKSYSQKIVIK
;
A
#
# COMPACT_ATOMS: atom_id res chain seq x y z
N MET A 1 49.17 42.09 -18.82
CA MET A 1 47.79 42.15 -18.38
C MET A 1 47.17 40.74 -18.47
N LYS A 2 47.03 40.07 -17.36
CA LYS A 2 46.46 38.71 -17.31
C LYS A 2 44.97 38.86 -16.98
N ASN A 3 44.10 38.48 -17.93
CA ASN A 3 42.67 38.44 -17.71
C ASN A 3 42.31 37.17 -16.92
N LEU A 4 41.79 37.37 -15.70
CA LEU A 4 41.24 36.33 -14.82
C LEU A 4 39.78 36.17 -15.19
N LEU A 5 39.41 35.07 -15.88
CA LEU A 5 38.01 34.68 -16.08
C LEU A 5 37.48 34.03 -14.76
N PHE A 6 36.55 34.70 -14.10
CA PHE A 6 35.76 34.12 -13.02
C PHE A 6 34.60 33.33 -13.63
N THR A 7 34.65 31.99 -13.59
CA THR A 7 33.54 31.13 -13.89
C THR A 7 32.62 31.06 -12.65
N LEU A 8 31.45 31.68 -12.73
CA LEU A 8 30.42 31.61 -11.74
C LEU A 8 29.66 30.29 -11.90
N SER A 9 29.97 29.29 -11.08
CA SER A 9 29.19 28.04 -11.01
C SER A 9 27.87 28.28 -10.28
N ILE A 10 26.78 28.35 -11.02
CA ILE A 10 25.43 28.38 -10.46
C ILE A 10 25.10 26.96 -9.96
N PHE A 11 25.21 26.77 -8.64
CA PHE A 11 24.65 25.59 -7.98
C PHE A 11 23.11 25.76 -7.94
N SER A 12 22.43 25.14 -8.88
CA SER A 12 20.99 24.94 -8.82
C SER A 12 20.72 23.87 -7.77
N SER A 13 20.40 24.28 -6.54
CA SER A 13 19.86 23.39 -5.54
C SER A 13 18.46 22.96 -5.99
N LEU A 14 18.34 21.77 -6.54
CA LEU A 14 17.05 21.09 -6.69
C LEU A 14 16.49 20.87 -5.30
N ILE A 15 15.54 21.73 -4.90
CA ILE A 15 14.70 21.48 -3.72
C ILE A 15 13.80 20.31 -4.10
N VAL A 16 14.22 19.10 -3.72
CA VAL A 16 13.35 17.93 -3.74
C VAL A 16 12.30 18.17 -2.64
N ASN A 17 11.14 18.65 -3.02
CA ASN A 17 9.99 18.67 -2.14
C ASN A 17 9.67 17.22 -1.76
N ALA A 18 10.02 16.81 -0.55
CA ALA A 18 9.55 15.55 0.00
C ALA A 18 8.02 15.58 -0.06
N GLN A 19 7.45 14.72 -0.89
CA GLN A 19 6.00 14.66 -1.05
C GLN A 19 5.40 14.13 0.24
N SER A 20 4.77 15.01 1.02
CA SER A 20 4.09 14.61 2.25
C SER A 20 2.78 13.92 1.90
N ILE A 21 2.62 12.70 2.41
CA ILE A 21 1.31 12.05 2.49
C ILE A 21 0.73 12.24 3.89
N ASN A 22 -0.58 12.22 3.98
CA ASN A 22 -1.32 12.21 5.24
C ASN A 22 -2.13 10.92 5.35
N LEU A 23 -2.28 10.43 6.58
CA LEU A 23 -3.18 9.35 6.91
C LEU A 23 -4.44 9.92 7.53
N VAL A 24 -5.58 9.73 6.87
CA VAL A 24 -6.90 10.10 7.38
C VAL A 24 -7.56 8.84 7.90
N GLU A 25 -7.92 8.82 9.20
CA GLU A 25 -8.65 7.69 9.80
C GLU A 25 -9.96 7.47 9.04
N PHE A 26 -10.13 6.26 8.51
CA PHE A 26 -11.31 5.87 7.72
C PHE A 26 -12.23 4.95 8.51
N ALA A 27 -11.67 3.97 9.23
CA ALA A 27 -12.43 3.08 10.10
C ALA A 27 -11.58 2.64 11.29
N THR A 28 -12.22 2.29 12.41
CA THR A 28 -11.57 1.86 13.65
C THR A 28 -12.38 0.76 14.36
N GLY A 29 -11.72 0.02 15.27
CA GLY A 29 -12.38 -1.05 16.02
C GLY A 29 -12.25 -2.43 15.37
N LEU A 30 -11.32 -2.61 14.44
CA LEU A 30 -10.97 -3.91 13.87
C LEU A 30 -9.99 -4.66 14.77
N THR A 31 -9.98 -5.99 14.67
CA THR A 31 -9.06 -6.85 15.41
C THR A 31 -8.01 -7.41 14.46
N SER A 32 -6.74 -6.99 14.62
CA SER A 32 -5.62 -7.47 13.81
C SER A 32 -5.92 -7.49 12.30
N PRO A 33 -6.25 -6.35 11.66
CA PRO A 33 -6.49 -6.30 10.22
C PRO A 33 -5.19 -6.55 9.45
N VAL A 34 -5.22 -7.47 8.45
CA VAL A 34 -4.02 -7.92 7.69
C VAL A 34 -4.21 -7.94 6.17
N GLU A 35 -5.42 -7.64 5.67
CA GLU A 35 -5.68 -7.47 4.24
C GLU A 35 -6.84 -6.51 4.03
N ILE A 36 -6.76 -5.68 2.99
CA ILE A 36 -7.81 -4.78 2.53
C ILE A 36 -8.00 -5.03 1.04
N THR A 37 -9.21 -5.35 0.62
CA THR A 37 -9.52 -5.54 -0.80
C THR A 37 -10.93 -5.04 -1.11
N ASN A 38 -11.32 -5.01 -2.38
CA ASN A 38 -12.66 -4.69 -2.84
C ASN A 38 -13.18 -5.76 -3.81
N ALA A 39 -14.47 -5.83 -3.98
CA ALA A 39 -15.15 -6.75 -4.90
C ALA A 39 -15.52 -6.09 -6.23
N ASN A 40 -14.78 -5.08 -6.68
CA ASN A 40 -15.09 -4.15 -7.78
C ASN A 40 -16.38 -3.34 -7.55
N ASP A 41 -16.74 -3.15 -6.27
CA ASP A 41 -17.82 -2.27 -5.84
C ASP A 41 -17.30 -1.23 -4.82
N SER A 42 -18.18 -0.44 -4.24
CA SER A 42 -17.80 0.64 -3.34
C SER A 42 -17.40 0.20 -1.92
N ARG A 43 -17.62 -1.07 -1.56
CA ARG A 43 -17.29 -1.61 -0.24
C ARG A 43 -15.80 -1.98 -0.16
N LEU A 44 -15.23 -1.86 1.03
CA LEU A 44 -13.95 -2.48 1.36
C LEU A 44 -14.20 -3.72 2.23
N PHE A 45 -13.45 -4.77 1.96
CA PHE A 45 -13.43 -5.99 2.75
C PHE A 45 -12.10 -6.08 3.49
N VAL A 46 -12.17 -6.23 4.81
CA VAL A 46 -11.00 -6.29 5.67
C VAL A 46 -10.90 -7.65 6.32
N VAL A 47 -9.80 -8.31 6.06
CA VAL A 47 -9.45 -9.57 6.70
C VAL A 47 -8.86 -9.28 8.06
N GLN A 48 -9.43 -9.85 9.10
CA GLN A 48 -8.88 -9.92 10.43
C GLN A 48 -8.20 -11.27 10.63
N GLN A 49 -6.97 -11.25 11.12
CA GLN A 49 -6.10 -12.43 11.22
C GLN A 49 -6.74 -13.59 12.02
N ASN A 50 -7.66 -13.29 12.93
CA ASN A 50 -8.38 -14.25 13.76
C ASN A 50 -9.48 -15.05 13.03
N GLY A 51 -9.61 -14.92 11.69
CA GLY A 51 -10.54 -15.70 10.88
C GLY A 51 -11.85 -14.99 10.55
N ILE A 52 -11.92 -13.68 10.69
CA ILE A 52 -13.11 -12.88 10.41
C ILE A 52 -12.84 -11.94 9.22
N ILE A 53 -13.82 -11.80 8.34
CA ILE A 53 -13.83 -10.76 7.30
C ILE A 53 -14.95 -9.77 7.61
N LYS A 54 -14.60 -8.49 7.63
CA LYS A 54 -15.54 -7.37 7.82
C LYS A 54 -15.74 -6.60 6.54
N ILE A 55 -16.92 -5.97 6.40
CA ILE A 55 -17.20 -4.99 5.35
C ILE A 55 -17.15 -3.60 5.96
N ILE A 56 -16.47 -2.69 5.28
CA ILE A 56 -16.49 -1.26 5.54
C ILE A 56 -17.21 -0.58 4.38
N GLN A 57 -18.22 0.21 4.71
CA GLN A 57 -18.99 0.99 3.75
C GLN A 57 -18.21 2.23 3.26
N PRO A 58 -18.60 2.88 2.17
CA PRO A 58 -17.90 4.06 1.63
C PRO A 58 -17.76 5.24 2.61
N ASP A 59 -18.62 5.33 3.61
CA ASP A 59 -18.59 6.34 4.68
C ASP A 59 -17.69 5.96 5.87
N GLY A 60 -17.00 4.82 5.80
CA GLY A 60 -16.15 4.28 6.88
C GLY A 60 -16.90 3.44 7.93
N THR A 61 -18.22 3.30 7.81
CA THR A 61 -19.01 2.48 8.74
C THR A 61 -18.69 0.99 8.55
N ILE A 62 -18.40 0.30 9.66
CA ILE A 62 -18.17 -1.16 9.66
C ILE A 62 -19.52 -1.86 9.84
N ASN A 63 -19.87 -2.79 8.95
CA ASN A 63 -21.05 -3.61 9.10
C ASN A 63 -20.99 -4.41 10.42
N SER A 64 -22.08 -4.41 11.17
CA SER A 64 -22.17 -5.17 12.43
C SER A 64 -22.06 -6.68 12.20
N THR A 65 -22.65 -7.19 11.12
CA THR A 65 -22.54 -8.59 10.69
C THR A 65 -21.20 -8.84 10.01
N ASN A 66 -20.58 -9.99 10.32
CA ASN A 66 -19.37 -10.42 9.63
C ASN A 66 -19.71 -10.88 8.20
N PHE A 67 -18.87 -10.52 7.22
CA PHE A 67 -18.98 -11.10 5.89
C PHE A 67 -18.69 -12.60 5.92
N LEU A 68 -17.59 -12.98 6.56
CA LEU A 68 -17.24 -14.39 6.81
C LEU A 68 -16.71 -14.55 8.23
N ASN A 69 -17.03 -15.66 8.86
CA ASN A 69 -16.42 -16.09 10.13
C ASN A 69 -16.04 -17.57 10.05
N ILE A 70 -14.73 -17.83 9.97
CA ILE A 70 -14.13 -19.16 9.98
C ILE A 70 -13.11 -19.31 11.11
N SER A 71 -13.24 -18.54 12.18
CA SER A 71 -12.31 -18.55 13.31
C SER A 71 -12.11 -19.93 13.94
N SER A 72 -13.12 -20.80 13.91
CA SER A 72 -13.03 -22.18 14.39
C SER A 72 -12.11 -23.10 13.54
N LYS A 73 -11.80 -22.69 12.29
CA LYS A 73 -10.92 -23.42 11.39
C LYS A 73 -9.47 -22.90 11.38
N ILE A 74 -9.23 -21.77 12.03
CA ILE A 74 -7.98 -21.01 11.94
C ILE A 74 -7.08 -21.29 13.15
N LEU A 75 -5.80 -21.48 12.88
CA LEU A 75 -4.77 -21.39 13.91
C LEU A 75 -4.27 -19.94 13.97
N PHE A 76 -4.80 -19.15 14.90
CA PHE A 76 -4.40 -17.77 15.12
C PHE A 76 -3.30 -17.68 16.18
N ASN A 77 -2.04 -17.53 15.74
CA ASN A 77 -0.87 -17.36 16.61
C ASN A 77 0.33 -16.84 15.81
N GLY A 78 0.96 -15.76 16.26
CA GLY A 78 2.09 -15.13 15.59
C GLY A 78 1.71 -14.67 14.17
N GLU A 79 2.43 -15.14 13.15
CA GLU A 79 2.12 -14.82 11.76
C GLU A 79 0.95 -15.64 11.18
N ARG A 80 0.50 -16.70 11.86
CA ARG A 80 -0.56 -17.58 11.36
C ARG A 80 -1.93 -17.00 11.56
N GLY A 81 -2.85 -17.28 10.65
CA GLY A 81 -4.24 -16.82 10.72
C GLY A 81 -4.93 -16.87 9.38
N LEU A 82 -5.98 -16.07 9.22
CA LEU A 82 -6.56 -15.72 7.93
C LEU A 82 -5.75 -14.54 7.37
N LEU A 83 -5.11 -14.72 6.19
CA LEU A 83 -4.07 -13.82 5.72
C LEU A 83 -4.36 -13.16 4.37
N GLY A 84 -5.23 -13.75 3.55
CA GLY A 84 -5.52 -13.23 2.21
C GLY A 84 -6.96 -13.44 1.79
N LEU A 85 -7.43 -12.55 0.91
CA LEU A 85 -8.75 -12.54 0.31
C LEU A 85 -8.66 -12.03 -1.12
N ALA A 86 -9.24 -12.76 -2.07
CA ALA A 86 -9.42 -12.30 -3.44
C ALA A 86 -10.81 -12.64 -3.95
N PHE A 87 -11.47 -11.69 -4.58
CA PHE A 87 -12.74 -11.91 -5.25
C PHE A 87 -12.51 -12.38 -6.68
N HIS A 88 -13.30 -13.36 -7.11
CA HIS A 88 -13.27 -13.84 -8.49
C HIS A 88 -13.56 -12.67 -9.46
N PRO A 89 -12.92 -12.58 -10.64
CA PRO A 89 -13.22 -11.51 -11.60
C PRO A 89 -14.71 -11.40 -11.98
N GLN A 90 -15.43 -12.52 -11.94
CA GLN A 90 -16.88 -12.59 -12.17
C GLN A 90 -17.69 -12.71 -10.85
N TYR A 91 -17.18 -12.18 -9.74
CA TYR A 91 -17.83 -12.27 -8.43
C TYR A 91 -19.28 -11.82 -8.44
N SER A 92 -19.59 -10.74 -9.18
CA SER A 92 -20.96 -10.22 -9.30
C SER A 92 -21.97 -11.22 -9.88
N THR A 93 -21.52 -12.25 -10.58
CA THR A 93 -22.36 -13.27 -11.22
C THR A 93 -22.25 -14.64 -10.57
N ASN A 94 -21.03 -15.05 -10.14
CA ASN A 94 -20.80 -16.37 -9.56
C ASN A 94 -20.72 -16.39 -8.04
N GLY A 95 -20.52 -15.22 -7.41
CA GLY A 95 -20.43 -15.09 -5.97
C GLY A 95 -19.19 -15.71 -5.33
N TYR A 96 -18.18 -16.10 -6.13
CA TYR A 96 -17.00 -16.80 -5.63
C TYR A 96 -15.94 -15.84 -5.13
N PHE A 97 -15.31 -16.19 -3.99
CA PHE A 97 -14.13 -15.55 -3.47
C PHE A 97 -13.20 -16.58 -2.84
N PHE A 98 -11.94 -16.23 -2.68
CA PHE A 98 -10.87 -17.12 -2.26
C PHE A 98 -10.23 -16.56 -1.00
N VAL A 99 -9.87 -17.45 -0.09
CA VAL A 99 -9.18 -17.09 1.15
C VAL A 99 -7.93 -17.96 1.32
N TYR A 100 -6.90 -17.33 1.90
CA TYR A 100 -5.67 -18.01 2.28
C TYR A 100 -5.52 -17.96 3.81
N TYR A 101 -5.33 -19.10 4.43
CA TYR A 101 -5.26 -19.19 5.87
C TYR A 101 -4.40 -20.35 6.38
N ASN A 102 -4.03 -20.31 7.68
CA ASN A 102 -3.46 -21.46 8.37
C ASN A 102 -4.57 -22.23 9.10
N ASN A 103 -4.75 -23.52 8.78
CA ASN A 103 -5.70 -24.36 9.49
C ASN A 103 -5.22 -24.72 10.89
N THR A 104 -6.06 -25.42 11.68
CA THR A 104 -5.76 -25.81 13.06
C THR A 104 -4.51 -26.70 13.21
N ALA A 105 -4.07 -27.38 12.15
CA ALA A 105 -2.80 -28.12 12.10
C ALA A 105 -1.58 -27.24 11.75
N GLY A 106 -1.80 -25.96 11.42
CA GLY A 106 -0.75 -25.01 11.02
C GLY A 106 -0.39 -25.06 9.53
N ASN A 107 -1.05 -25.89 8.74
CA ASN A 107 -0.85 -25.97 7.30
C ASN A 107 -1.44 -24.73 6.61
N VAL A 108 -0.84 -24.35 5.49
CA VAL A 108 -1.41 -23.36 4.58
C VAL A 108 -2.58 -23.96 3.82
N VAL A 109 -3.70 -23.27 3.79
CA VAL A 109 -4.88 -23.63 3.00
C VAL A 109 -5.27 -22.49 2.09
N LEU A 110 -5.48 -22.79 0.81
CA LEU A 110 -6.21 -21.98 -0.14
C LEU A 110 -7.59 -22.59 -0.33
N ALA A 111 -8.64 -21.82 -0.08
CA ALA A 111 -10.01 -22.29 -0.24
C ALA A 111 -10.89 -21.28 -0.96
N ARG A 112 -11.86 -21.78 -1.73
CA ARG A 112 -12.95 -21.00 -2.32
C ARG A 112 -14.17 -21.05 -1.42
N TYR A 113 -14.82 -19.90 -1.27
CA TYR A 113 -16.14 -19.75 -0.66
C TYR A 113 -17.11 -19.10 -1.64
N SER A 114 -18.39 -19.09 -1.28
CA SER A 114 -19.44 -18.41 -2.02
C SER A 114 -20.15 -17.39 -1.13
N VAL A 115 -20.59 -16.28 -1.72
CA VAL A 115 -21.49 -15.34 -1.05
C VAL A 115 -22.86 -15.99 -0.87
N ASN A 116 -23.59 -15.58 0.14
CA ASN A 116 -24.99 -16.02 0.34
C ASN A 116 -25.86 -15.51 -0.82
N SER A 117 -26.73 -16.39 -1.34
CA SER A 117 -27.54 -16.11 -2.53
C SER A 117 -28.60 -15.02 -2.31
N THR A 118 -28.95 -14.70 -1.06
CA THR A 118 -29.99 -13.72 -0.70
C THR A 118 -29.43 -12.48 -0.02
N ASN A 119 -28.19 -12.51 0.46
CA ASN A 119 -27.55 -11.38 1.14
C ASN A 119 -26.09 -11.23 0.67
N PRO A 120 -25.79 -10.21 -0.15
CA PRO A 120 -24.43 -9.99 -0.68
C PRO A 120 -23.42 -9.52 0.38
N ASP A 121 -23.87 -9.19 1.60
CA ASP A 121 -23.01 -8.78 2.71
C ASP A 121 -22.64 -9.94 3.65
N VAL A 122 -23.04 -11.17 3.31
CA VAL A 122 -22.74 -12.37 4.10
C VAL A 122 -22.31 -13.51 3.18
N ALA A 123 -21.22 -14.16 3.52
CA ALA A 123 -20.77 -15.39 2.85
C ALA A 123 -21.44 -16.62 3.46
N ASP A 124 -21.54 -17.69 2.70
CA ASP A 124 -21.91 -19.01 3.23
C ASP A 124 -20.68 -19.71 3.82
N PRO A 125 -20.55 -19.84 5.15
CA PRO A 125 -19.37 -20.46 5.78
C PRO A 125 -19.29 -21.99 5.51
N ASN A 126 -20.36 -22.60 5.01
CA ASN A 126 -20.43 -24.03 4.67
C ASN A 126 -20.07 -24.31 3.20
N SER A 127 -19.88 -23.28 2.39
CA SER A 127 -19.56 -23.39 0.96
C SER A 127 -18.09 -23.68 0.67
N GLU A 128 -17.28 -23.95 1.69
CA GLU A 128 -15.83 -24.15 1.54
C GLU A 128 -15.49 -25.26 0.55
N LYS A 129 -14.63 -24.90 -0.41
CA LYS A 129 -13.95 -25.85 -1.28
C LYS A 129 -12.46 -25.64 -1.18
N ILE A 130 -11.75 -26.57 -0.55
CA ILE A 130 -10.29 -26.52 -0.43
C ILE A 130 -9.67 -26.77 -1.81
N LEU A 131 -8.78 -25.87 -2.23
CA LEU A 131 -8.00 -25.96 -3.47
C LEU A 131 -6.62 -26.52 -3.16
N LEU A 132 -5.90 -25.93 -2.21
CA LEU A 132 -4.57 -26.36 -1.79
C LEU A 132 -4.55 -26.56 -0.26
N ASN A 133 -3.78 -27.57 0.17
CA ASN A 133 -3.43 -27.78 1.57
C ASN A 133 -1.94 -28.12 1.61
N ILE A 134 -1.10 -27.12 2.00
CA ILE A 134 0.36 -27.21 1.95
C ILE A 134 0.88 -27.41 3.39
N PRO A 135 1.46 -28.56 3.71
CA PRO A 135 2.09 -28.79 5.00
C PRO A 135 3.23 -27.79 5.27
N LYS A 136 3.25 -27.21 6.47
CA LYS A 136 4.27 -26.27 6.89
C LYS A 136 5.09 -26.77 8.06
N PRO A 137 6.45 -26.71 7.97
CA PRO A 137 7.30 -27.23 9.04
C PRO A 137 7.38 -26.31 10.26
N PHE A 138 7.21 -24.98 10.09
CA PHE A 138 7.39 -23.99 11.15
C PHE A 138 6.22 -23.00 11.23
N ALA A 139 6.17 -22.20 12.28
CA ALA A 139 5.06 -21.27 12.55
C ALA A 139 5.10 -19.97 11.72
N ASN A 140 6.29 -19.51 11.39
CA ASN A 140 6.54 -18.26 10.67
C ASN A 140 6.69 -18.46 9.15
N HIS A 141 6.86 -17.36 8.39
CA HIS A 141 6.97 -17.31 6.94
C HIS A 141 5.77 -17.98 6.24
N ASN A 142 4.61 -17.40 6.42
CA ASN A 142 3.36 -17.94 5.89
C ASN A 142 3.04 -17.41 4.50
N GLY A 143 3.60 -16.27 4.08
CA GLY A 143 3.12 -15.56 2.91
C GLY A 143 1.66 -15.10 3.11
N GLY A 144 0.78 -15.33 2.12
CA GLY A 144 -0.67 -15.19 2.30
C GLY A 144 -1.38 -14.27 1.33
N SER A 145 -0.65 -13.48 0.56
CA SER A 145 -1.27 -12.61 -0.44
C SER A 145 -1.74 -13.41 -1.64
N ILE A 146 -2.97 -13.12 -2.10
CA ILE A 146 -3.59 -13.77 -3.27
C ILE A 146 -4.29 -12.71 -4.12
N HIS A 147 -4.11 -12.77 -5.44
CA HIS A 147 -4.72 -11.82 -6.37
C HIS A 147 -5.06 -12.50 -7.70
N PHE A 148 -6.11 -12.02 -8.36
CA PHE A 148 -6.36 -12.36 -9.76
C PHE A 148 -5.57 -11.44 -10.68
N ALA A 149 -4.87 -12.04 -11.64
CA ALA A 149 -4.22 -11.31 -12.71
C ALA A 149 -5.18 -11.04 -13.87
N PRO A 150 -4.81 -10.19 -14.85
CA PRO A 150 -5.65 -9.89 -16.02
C PRO A 150 -6.02 -11.09 -16.88
N ASP A 151 -5.23 -12.16 -16.81
CA ASP A 151 -5.48 -13.41 -17.50
C ASP A 151 -6.58 -14.27 -16.84
N GLY A 152 -7.18 -13.76 -15.74
CA GLY A 152 -8.20 -14.46 -14.95
C GLY A 152 -7.66 -15.55 -14.05
N LYS A 153 -6.35 -15.76 -13.98
CA LYS A 153 -5.74 -16.79 -13.12
C LYS A 153 -5.51 -16.24 -11.71
N LEU A 154 -5.65 -17.14 -10.71
CA LEU A 154 -5.37 -16.82 -9.32
C LEU A 154 -3.88 -17.01 -9.04
N TRP A 155 -3.24 -15.95 -8.57
CA TRP A 155 -1.85 -15.96 -8.15
C TRP A 155 -1.78 -16.00 -6.63
N VAL A 156 -0.89 -16.82 -6.11
CA VAL A 156 -0.77 -17.10 -4.67
C VAL A 156 0.69 -17.02 -4.28
N ILE A 157 1.02 -16.26 -3.24
CA ILE A 157 2.38 -16.19 -2.74
C ILE A 157 2.51 -16.97 -1.43
N THR A 158 3.57 -17.78 -1.30
CA THR A 158 3.87 -18.58 -0.13
C THR A 158 5.24 -18.23 0.43
N GLY A 159 5.40 -18.27 1.76
CA GLY A 159 6.72 -18.22 2.38
C GLY A 159 7.47 -19.55 2.28
N ASP A 160 8.76 -19.55 2.59
CA ASP A 160 9.66 -20.71 2.53
C ASP A 160 9.35 -21.82 3.56
N GLY A 161 8.37 -21.57 4.41
CA GLY A 161 7.92 -22.50 5.45
C GLY A 161 8.46 -22.21 6.84
N GLY A 162 9.38 -21.25 6.96
CA GLY A 162 9.81 -20.70 8.25
C GLY A 162 11.19 -21.15 8.73
N SER A 163 11.51 -20.72 9.94
CA SER A 163 12.84 -20.82 10.57
C SER A 163 13.89 -19.91 9.91
N ALA A 164 15.10 -19.86 10.48
CA ALA A 164 16.19 -19.05 9.93
C ALA A 164 16.88 -19.77 8.77
N GLY A 165 17.12 -19.06 7.67
CA GLY A 165 17.96 -19.51 6.57
C GLY A 165 17.38 -20.65 5.72
N ASP A 166 16.07 -20.85 5.72
CA ASP A 166 15.37 -21.91 4.96
C ASP A 166 16.06 -23.28 5.10
N PRO A 167 16.02 -23.93 6.29
CA PRO A 167 16.79 -25.14 6.55
C PRO A 167 16.41 -26.32 5.63
N ASN A 168 15.20 -26.28 5.08
CA ASN A 168 14.70 -27.30 4.17
C ASN A 168 14.96 -26.99 2.69
N ASN A 169 15.59 -25.83 2.40
CA ASN A 169 15.83 -25.35 1.03
C ASN A 169 14.56 -25.29 0.18
N ASN A 170 13.42 -24.98 0.81
CA ASN A 170 12.14 -24.94 0.12
C ASN A 170 12.11 -23.88 -1.00
N ALA A 171 12.69 -22.70 -0.75
CA ALA A 171 12.68 -21.59 -1.71
C ALA A 171 13.33 -21.97 -3.04
N GLN A 172 14.48 -22.69 -3.03
CA GLN A 172 15.19 -23.14 -4.22
C GLN A 172 14.69 -24.50 -4.75
N ASN A 173 13.98 -25.29 -3.95
CA ASN A 173 13.40 -26.54 -4.40
C ASN A 173 12.12 -26.27 -5.20
N LYS A 174 12.21 -26.37 -6.52
CA LYS A 174 11.09 -26.12 -7.45
C LYS A 174 9.92 -27.09 -7.29
N ASN A 175 10.12 -28.27 -6.67
CA ASN A 175 9.05 -29.24 -6.37
C ASN A 175 8.31 -28.91 -5.06
N SER A 176 8.78 -27.96 -4.26
CA SER A 176 8.08 -27.45 -3.09
C SER A 176 7.14 -26.32 -3.49
N LEU A 177 5.95 -26.27 -2.91
CA LEU A 177 5.02 -25.14 -3.05
C LEU A 177 5.31 -23.99 -2.04
N LEU A 178 6.37 -24.12 -1.23
CA LEU A 178 6.80 -23.12 -0.26
C LEU A 178 7.92 -22.25 -0.83
N GLY A 179 7.91 -20.93 -0.52
CA GLY A 179 8.84 -19.94 -1.07
C GLY A 179 8.61 -19.65 -2.55
N LYS A 180 7.35 -19.55 -2.96
CA LYS A 180 6.89 -19.52 -4.36
C LYS A 180 5.87 -18.45 -4.65
N MET A 181 5.82 -18.07 -5.93
CA MET A 181 4.62 -17.55 -6.57
C MET A 181 3.97 -18.69 -7.34
N LEU A 182 2.74 -19.04 -6.99
CA LEU A 182 1.93 -20.07 -7.66
C LEU A 182 0.90 -19.39 -8.58
N ARG A 183 0.54 -20.05 -9.69
CA ARG A 183 -0.47 -19.57 -10.63
C ARG A 183 -1.43 -20.70 -10.99
N LEU A 184 -2.72 -20.50 -10.72
CA LEU A 184 -3.78 -21.51 -10.77
C LEU A 184 -4.94 -21.04 -11.63
N ASP A 185 -5.54 -21.98 -12.37
CA ASP A 185 -6.82 -21.80 -13.05
C ASP A 185 -7.94 -22.34 -12.17
N VAL A 186 -8.71 -21.45 -11.57
CA VAL A 186 -9.77 -21.80 -10.60
C VAL A 186 -11.16 -21.92 -11.21
N ASP A 187 -11.30 -21.73 -12.52
CA ASP A 187 -12.55 -21.93 -13.28
C ASP A 187 -12.82 -23.41 -13.60
N ALA A 188 -12.02 -24.28 -13.05
CA ALA A 188 -12.08 -25.73 -13.26
C ALA A 188 -13.28 -26.39 -12.58
N THR A 189 -13.68 -27.54 -13.11
CA THR A 189 -14.64 -28.45 -12.45
C THR A 189 -14.04 -29.14 -11.23
N GLY A 190 -12.70 -29.34 -11.22
CA GLY A 190 -11.90 -29.85 -10.10
C GLY A 190 -11.61 -28.77 -9.04
N PRO A 191 -10.64 -29.01 -8.14
CA PRO A 191 -10.17 -27.97 -7.22
C PRO A 191 -9.61 -26.77 -7.99
N TYR A 192 -8.74 -27.01 -8.97
CA TYR A 192 -8.17 -26.07 -9.93
C TYR A 192 -7.60 -26.86 -11.12
N ASN A 193 -7.26 -26.17 -12.20
CA ASN A 193 -6.40 -26.65 -13.28
C ASN A 193 -5.06 -25.92 -13.24
N ILE A 194 -4.07 -26.49 -13.91
CA ILE A 194 -2.79 -25.82 -14.16
C ILE A 194 -2.87 -25.09 -15.49
N PRO A 195 -2.57 -23.79 -15.54
CA PRO A 195 -2.43 -23.07 -16.79
C PRO A 195 -1.33 -23.70 -17.66
N PRO A 196 -1.59 -23.96 -18.95
CA PRO A 196 -0.65 -24.74 -19.80
C PRO A 196 0.66 -24.02 -20.09
N ASP A 197 0.72 -22.73 -19.84
CA ASP A 197 1.90 -21.86 -19.98
C ASP A 197 2.66 -21.64 -18.67
N ASN A 198 2.34 -22.36 -17.60
CA ASN A 198 3.18 -22.42 -16.41
C ASN A 198 4.53 -23.08 -16.75
N PRO A 199 5.65 -22.60 -16.18
CA PRO A 199 6.99 -22.95 -16.67
C PRO A 199 7.40 -24.41 -16.44
N PHE A 200 6.75 -25.12 -15.53
CA PHE A 200 7.12 -26.51 -15.15
C PHE A 200 6.07 -27.55 -15.53
N VAL A 201 5.05 -27.17 -16.29
CA VAL A 201 3.96 -28.08 -16.69
C VAL A 201 4.48 -29.35 -17.38
N GLY A 202 4.06 -30.51 -16.86
CA GLY A 202 4.45 -31.80 -17.38
C GLY A 202 5.90 -32.18 -17.08
N ASN A 203 6.63 -31.43 -16.29
CA ASN A 203 8.03 -31.66 -15.95
C ASN A 203 8.20 -31.95 -14.45
N THR A 204 7.78 -33.17 -14.04
CA THR A 204 7.80 -33.57 -12.62
C THR A 204 9.20 -33.67 -12.01
N ILE A 205 10.25 -33.62 -12.83
CA ILE A 205 11.65 -33.66 -12.38
C ILE A 205 12.15 -32.26 -12.01
N ASP A 206 11.69 -31.22 -12.74
CA ASP A 206 12.23 -29.86 -12.65
C ASP A 206 11.38 -28.88 -11.84
N GLY A 207 10.14 -29.21 -11.47
CA GLY A 207 9.30 -28.34 -10.66
C GLY A 207 7.85 -28.75 -10.62
N ALA A 208 7.14 -28.30 -9.60
CA ALA A 208 5.69 -28.48 -9.47
C ALA A 208 4.97 -27.58 -10.50
N ASP A 209 3.91 -28.12 -11.09
CA ASP A 209 3.17 -27.49 -12.19
C ASP A 209 2.51 -26.16 -11.79
N GLU A 210 2.22 -25.96 -10.49
CA GLU A 210 1.64 -24.73 -9.93
C GLU A 210 2.61 -23.55 -9.90
N VAL A 211 3.92 -23.82 -9.92
CA VAL A 211 4.96 -22.81 -9.67
C VAL A 211 5.13 -21.92 -10.88
N TRP A 212 5.00 -20.60 -10.67
CA TRP A 212 5.31 -19.56 -11.64
C TRP A 212 6.69 -18.93 -11.44
N ALA A 213 7.05 -18.65 -10.17
CA ALA A 213 8.35 -18.14 -9.77
C ALA A 213 8.74 -18.71 -8.41
N TYR A 214 10.03 -18.67 -8.07
CA TYR A 214 10.58 -19.30 -6.88
C TYR A 214 11.73 -18.49 -6.27
N GLY A 215 12.26 -18.94 -5.13
CA GLY A 215 13.36 -18.27 -4.46
C GLY A 215 12.92 -17.08 -3.62
N LEU A 216 11.69 -17.12 -3.06
CA LEU A 216 11.15 -16.14 -2.13
C LEU A 216 11.29 -16.64 -0.69
N ARG A 217 11.47 -15.72 0.27
CA ARG A 217 11.60 -16.05 1.70
C ARG A 217 10.27 -16.00 2.44
N ASN A 218 9.75 -14.82 2.63
CA ASN A 218 8.45 -14.55 3.25
C ASN A 218 7.81 -13.34 2.58
N ALA A 219 7.55 -13.49 1.29
CA ALA A 219 6.89 -12.45 0.53
C ALA A 219 5.49 -12.22 1.13
N TRP A 220 5.36 -11.15 1.92
CA TRP A 220 4.18 -10.90 2.72
C TRP A 220 3.01 -10.42 1.87
N LYS A 221 3.26 -9.43 1.00
CA LYS A 221 2.26 -8.94 0.05
C LYS A 221 2.87 -8.74 -1.34
N PHE A 222 2.03 -8.95 -2.34
CA PHE A 222 2.31 -8.53 -3.70
C PHE A 222 1.09 -7.83 -4.30
N SER A 223 1.27 -7.09 -5.36
CA SER A 223 0.18 -6.47 -6.10
C SER A 223 0.52 -6.35 -7.58
N PHE A 224 -0.52 -6.28 -8.42
CA PHE A 224 -0.34 -6.03 -9.84
C PHE A 224 -0.46 -4.55 -10.16
N ASP A 225 0.51 -4.02 -10.90
CA ASP A 225 0.39 -2.75 -11.61
C ASP A 225 0.00 -3.04 -13.06
N LEU A 226 -1.29 -3.05 -13.32
CA LEU A 226 -1.84 -3.40 -14.64
C LEU A 226 -1.46 -2.38 -15.73
N THR A 227 -1.11 -1.16 -15.35
CA THR A 227 -0.67 -0.12 -16.29
C THR A 227 0.69 -0.45 -16.88
N THR A 228 1.59 -1.03 -16.09
CA THR A 228 2.95 -1.39 -16.54
C THR A 228 3.11 -2.88 -16.84
N GLY A 229 2.11 -3.70 -16.54
CA GLY A 229 2.18 -5.15 -16.71
C GLY A 229 3.17 -5.83 -15.77
N ASN A 230 3.35 -5.29 -14.55
CA ASN A 230 4.27 -5.83 -13.55
C ASN A 230 3.53 -6.23 -12.28
N ALA A 231 4.08 -7.22 -11.56
CA ALA A 231 3.83 -7.45 -10.15
C ALA A 231 4.93 -6.79 -9.31
N MET A 232 4.53 -6.17 -8.20
CA MET A 232 5.42 -5.68 -7.15
C MET A 232 5.33 -6.62 -5.98
N ILE A 233 6.45 -7.18 -5.53
CA ILE A 233 6.52 -8.20 -4.48
C ILE A 233 7.40 -7.65 -3.36
N ALA A 234 6.87 -7.63 -2.13
CA ALA A 234 7.62 -7.27 -0.94
C ALA A 234 7.99 -8.54 -0.19
N ASP A 235 9.27 -8.84 -0.14
CA ASP A 235 9.81 -10.03 0.51
C ASP A 235 10.59 -9.67 1.76
N VAL A 236 10.16 -10.21 2.91
CA VAL A 236 10.77 -9.95 4.21
C VAL A 236 12.10 -10.66 4.31
N GLY A 237 13.15 -9.90 4.62
CA GLY A 237 14.51 -10.39 4.74
C GLY A 237 14.78 -11.22 5.97
N GLN A 238 15.97 -11.82 6.05
CA GLN A 238 16.34 -12.70 7.16
C GLN A 238 16.71 -11.91 8.43
N GLY A 239 17.40 -10.81 8.28
CA GLY A 239 17.84 -10.05 9.44
C GLY A 239 18.65 -8.80 9.12
N ALA A 240 18.82 -8.46 7.86
CA ALA A 240 19.61 -7.31 7.45
C ALA A 240 18.96 -6.45 6.35
N ILE A 241 18.26 -7.05 5.40
CA ILE A 241 17.84 -6.37 4.18
C ILE A 241 16.42 -6.78 3.79
N GLU A 242 15.53 -5.79 3.63
CA GLU A 242 14.18 -5.94 3.09
C GLU A 242 14.17 -5.71 1.58
N GLU A 243 13.30 -6.40 0.83
CA GLU A 243 13.33 -6.44 -0.62
C GLU A 243 12.04 -5.96 -1.27
N ILE A 244 12.18 -5.18 -2.34
CA ILE A 244 11.11 -4.90 -3.30
C ILE A 244 11.51 -5.53 -4.63
N ASN A 245 10.81 -6.59 -5.00
CA ASN A 245 10.99 -7.29 -6.25
C ASN A 245 9.95 -6.82 -7.28
N LYS A 246 10.36 -6.78 -8.55
CA LYS A 246 9.48 -6.43 -9.67
C LYS A 246 9.51 -7.54 -10.71
N MET A 247 8.35 -8.00 -11.11
CA MET A 247 8.18 -9.12 -12.04
C MET A 247 7.27 -8.73 -13.19
N PRO A 248 7.72 -8.76 -14.46
CA PRO A 248 6.79 -8.76 -15.58
C PRO A 248 5.84 -9.97 -15.48
N ILE A 249 4.53 -9.74 -15.53
CA ILE A 249 3.53 -10.80 -15.33
C ILE A 249 3.58 -11.89 -16.41
N THR A 250 4.26 -11.62 -17.52
CA THR A 250 4.46 -12.57 -18.62
C THR A 250 5.76 -13.37 -18.50
N GLN A 251 6.60 -13.08 -17.51
CA GLN A 251 7.90 -13.75 -17.35
C GLN A 251 7.80 -14.87 -16.33
N ALA A 252 7.81 -16.10 -16.80
CA ALA A 252 7.76 -17.30 -15.99
C ALA A 252 9.16 -17.77 -15.57
N GLY A 253 9.24 -18.60 -14.52
CA GLY A 253 10.45 -19.29 -14.11
C GLY A 253 11.49 -18.43 -13.40
N ILE A 254 11.14 -17.24 -12.94
CA ILE A 254 12.06 -16.33 -12.24
C ILE A 254 12.51 -16.96 -10.91
N ASN A 255 13.84 -16.88 -10.65
CA ASN A 255 14.44 -17.21 -9.36
C ASN A 255 14.87 -15.91 -8.64
N TYR A 256 14.24 -15.60 -7.50
CA TYR A 256 14.55 -14.41 -6.68
C TYR A 256 15.75 -14.59 -5.71
N GLY A 257 16.34 -15.77 -5.70
CA GLY A 257 17.65 -16.01 -5.08
C GLY A 257 17.65 -16.38 -3.61
N TRP A 258 16.56 -16.30 -2.84
CA TRP A 258 16.53 -16.81 -1.47
C TRP A 258 16.66 -18.35 -1.49
N ARG A 259 17.46 -19.01 -0.67
CA ARG A 259 18.31 -18.54 0.45
C ARG A 259 19.75 -18.20 0.04
N CYS A 260 20.08 -18.21 -1.23
CA CYS A 260 21.45 -17.94 -1.69
C CYS A 260 21.86 -16.49 -1.40
N TYR A 261 20.92 -15.57 -1.52
CA TYR A 261 21.09 -14.13 -1.31
C TYR A 261 19.98 -13.57 -0.42
N GLU A 262 20.33 -12.54 0.37
CA GLU A 262 19.43 -11.63 1.05
C GLU A 262 19.64 -10.25 0.44
N GLY A 263 18.60 -9.72 -0.23
CA GLY A 263 18.79 -8.56 -1.10
C GLY A 263 19.84 -8.83 -2.17
N ASN A 264 20.81 -7.94 -2.26
CA ASN A 264 21.96 -8.06 -3.19
C ASN A 264 23.18 -8.71 -2.53
N THR A 265 23.06 -9.21 -1.29
CA THR A 265 24.20 -9.73 -0.51
C THR A 265 24.14 -11.25 -0.42
N ALA A 266 25.25 -11.91 -0.65
CA ALA A 266 25.35 -13.36 -0.51
C ALA A 266 25.03 -13.77 0.94
N TYR A 267 24.10 -14.72 1.13
CA TYR A 267 23.74 -15.26 2.43
C TYR A 267 24.23 -16.70 2.63
N ASN A 268 23.69 -17.67 1.90
CA ASN A 268 24.16 -19.05 1.92
C ASN A 268 24.19 -19.62 0.52
N THR A 269 25.33 -19.52 -0.12
CA THR A 269 25.52 -19.89 -1.52
C THR A 269 25.82 -21.37 -1.75
N THR A 270 25.85 -22.19 -0.69
CA THR A 270 26.13 -23.62 -0.79
C THR A 270 25.03 -24.35 -1.57
N GLY A 271 25.39 -24.97 -2.68
CA GLY A 271 24.44 -25.69 -3.55
C GLY A 271 23.54 -24.78 -4.39
N CYS A 272 23.82 -23.50 -4.45
CA CYS A 272 23.04 -22.56 -5.25
C CYS A 272 23.39 -22.60 -6.74
N PRO A 273 22.45 -22.28 -7.63
CA PRO A 273 22.74 -22.05 -9.03
C PRO A 273 23.62 -20.79 -9.21
N ALA A 274 24.11 -20.57 -10.44
CA ALA A 274 24.91 -19.39 -10.73
C ALA A 274 24.13 -18.08 -10.47
N GLN A 275 24.77 -17.08 -9.88
CA GLN A 275 24.16 -15.77 -9.59
C GLN A 275 23.49 -15.14 -10.81
N SER A 276 24.08 -15.33 -12.00
CA SER A 276 23.56 -14.80 -13.27
C SER A 276 22.19 -15.39 -13.68
N THR A 277 21.72 -16.47 -13.03
CA THR A 277 20.40 -17.06 -13.26
C THR A 277 19.35 -16.56 -12.31
N MET A 278 19.69 -15.65 -11.42
CA MET A 278 18.81 -15.06 -10.41
C MET A 278 18.41 -13.64 -10.79
N THR A 279 17.25 -13.23 -10.32
CA THR A 279 16.73 -11.86 -10.46
C THR A 279 16.78 -11.19 -9.11
N PHE A 280 17.49 -10.06 -9.06
CA PHE A 280 17.66 -9.30 -7.83
C PHE A 280 16.58 -8.22 -7.66
N PRO A 281 16.32 -7.77 -6.41
CA PRO A 281 15.32 -6.75 -6.15
C PRO A 281 15.64 -5.42 -6.85
N VAL A 282 14.58 -4.68 -7.24
CA VAL A 282 14.71 -3.34 -7.83
C VAL A 282 15.04 -2.28 -6.79
N ALA A 283 14.73 -2.54 -5.53
CA ALA A 283 15.11 -1.71 -4.39
C ALA A 283 15.22 -2.56 -3.13
N VAL A 284 16.10 -2.14 -2.24
CA VAL A 284 16.32 -2.75 -0.93
C VAL A 284 16.48 -1.66 0.12
N TYR A 285 16.21 -2.01 1.38
CA TYR A 285 16.57 -1.17 2.51
C TYR A 285 17.04 -2.03 3.70
N ASP A 286 17.89 -1.45 4.54
CA ASP A 286 18.42 -2.09 5.73
C ASP A 286 17.56 -1.82 6.97
N HIS A 287 17.89 -2.45 8.09
CA HIS A 287 17.20 -2.31 9.36
C HIS A 287 17.60 -1.04 10.15
N SER A 288 18.32 -0.12 9.54
CA SER A 288 18.65 1.16 10.17
C SER A 288 17.38 1.98 10.49
N GLY A 289 17.44 2.79 11.55
CA GLY A 289 16.31 3.61 11.97
C GLY A 289 15.12 2.82 12.54
N GLY A 290 15.33 1.60 13.01
CA GLY A 290 14.30 0.76 13.65
C GLY A 290 13.41 0.00 12.67
N LYS A 291 13.81 -0.11 11.41
CA LYS A 291 13.13 -0.94 10.40
C LYS A 291 13.41 -2.42 10.61
N CYS A 292 12.52 -3.31 10.18
CA CYS A 292 12.71 -4.75 10.37
C CYS A 292 11.88 -5.65 9.45
N SER A 293 10.83 -5.14 8.83
CA SER A 293 9.92 -6.00 8.07
C SER A 293 9.07 -5.19 7.10
N ILE A 294 9.27 -5.43 5.81
CA ILE A 294 8.48 -4.82 4.76
C ILE A 294 7.08 -5.44 4.70
N THR A 295 6.04 -4.62 4.53
CA THR A 295 4.66 -5.09 4.45
C THR A 295 4.11 -5.17 3.03
N GLY A 296 4.80 -4.56 2.05
CA GLY A 296 4.29 -4.45 0.67
C GLY A 296 3.14 -3.47 0.53
N GLY A 297 2.60 -3.37 -0.66
CA GLY A 297 1.51 -2.46 -0.97
C GLY A 297 1.21 -2.35 -2.46
N TYR A 298 0.91 -1.16 -2.97
CA TYR A 298 0.42 -0.94 -4.33
C TYR A 298 1.08 0.23 -5.04
N VAL A 299 1.16 0.13 -6.37
CA VAL A 299 1.43 1.31 -7.22
C VAL A 299 0.15 2.15 -7.26
N TYR A 300 0.28 3.44 -6.92
CA TYR A 300 -0.88 4.34 -6.96
C TYR A 300 -1.35 4.57 -8.39
N ARG A 301 -2.64 4.31 -8.61
CA ARG A 301 -3.34 4.48 -9.90
C ARG A 301 -4.69 5.19 -9.74
N GLY A 302 -4.99 5.71 -8.54
CA GLY A 302 -6.15 6.56 -8.29
C GLY A 302 -6.05 7.89 -9.03
N THR A 303 -7.13 8.65 -9.06
CA THR A 303 -7.20 9.93 -9.78
C THR A 303 -7.23 11.14 -8.86
N GLN A 304 -7.47 10.93 -7.55
CA GLN A 304 -7.60 12.04 -6.60
C GLN A 304 -6.27 12.77 -6.35
N TYR A 305 -5.14 12.04 -6.45
CA TYR A 305 -3.82 12.60 -6.14
C TYR A 305 -2.84 12.40 -7.30
N PRO A 306 -2.88 13.25 -8.37
CA PRO A 306 -2.02 13.08 -9.55
C PRO A 306 -0.53 13.04 -9.27
N SER A 307 -0.08 13.68 -8.20
CA SER A 307 1.32 13.71 -7.76
C SER A 307 1.83 12.36 -7.22
N LEU A 308 0.93 11.43 -6.89
CA LEU A 308 1.26 10.07 -6.44
C LEU A 308 1.36 9.06 -7.59
N GLN A 309 0.90 9.42 -8.79
CA GLN A 309 0.82 8.50 -9.93
C GLN A 309 2.13 7.78 -10.22
N GLY A 310 2.04 6.45 -10.32
CA GLY A 310 3.16 5.59 -10.68
C GLY A 310 4.13 5.26 -9.55
N LYS A 311 3.94 5.81 -8.36
CA LYS A 311 4.76 5.51 -7.18
C LYS A 311 4.21 4.28 -6.46
N TYR A 312 5.10 3.40 -6.01
CA TYR A 312 4.72 2.23 -5.21
C TYR A 312 4.79 2.58 -3.73
N PHE A 313 3.69 2.35 -3.03
CA PHE A 313 3.54 2.57 -1.58
C PHE A 313 3.68 1.25 -0.85
N PHE A 314 4.48 1.23 0.19
CA PHE A 314 4.68 0.11 1.11
C PHE A 314 4.94 0.66 2.52
N ALA A 315 5.06 -0.19 3.52
CA ALA A 315 5.41 0.23 4.86
C ALA A 315 6.45 -0.71 5.49
N ASP A 316 7.05 -0.24 6.57
CA ASP A 316 7.82 -1.07 7.48
C ASP A 316 7.06 -1.22 8.79
N TYR A 317 6.85 -2.46 9.19
CA TYR A 317 6.06 -2.84 10.36
C TYR A 317 6.63 -2.26 11.67
N CYS A 318 7.96 -2.36 11.87
CA CYS A 318 8.61 -1.95 13.10
C CYS A 318 8.74 -0.45 13.25
N SER A 319 9.21 0.23 12.21
CA SER A 319 9.43 1.67 12.24
C SER A 319 8.12 2.47 12.14
N ASN A 320 7.03 1.82 11.74
CA ASN A 320 5.74 2.48 11.47
C ASN A 320 5.85 3.61 10.44
N GLN A 321 6.79 3.50 9.50
CA GLN A 321 6.97 4.44 8.41
C GLN A 321 6.33 3.89 7.12
N ILE A 322 5.82 4.79 6.29
CA ILE A 322 5.43 4.46 4.92
C ILE A 322 6.60 4.82 4.01
N GLY A 323 7.02 3.83 3.21
CA GLY A 323 7.99 3.97 2.14
C GLY A 323 7.29 4.26 0.82
N ILE A 324 7.88 5.11 0.02
CA ILE A 324 7.43 5.43 -1.34
C ILE A 324 8.59 5.11 -2.28
N LEU A 325 8.44 4.07 -3.08
CA LEU A 325 9.38 3.78 -4.17
C LEU A 325 9.03 4.68 -5.35
N ASN A 326 9.94 5.57 -5.66
CA ASN A 326 9.83 6.49 -6.79
C ASN A 326 10.10 5.76 -8.12
N THR A 327 9.80 6.43 -9.22
CA THR A 327 9.99 5.85 -10.57
C THR A 327 11.45 5.61 -10.95
N ASP A 328 12.40 6.22 -10.24
CA ASP A 328 13.83 6.03 -10.36
C ASP A 328 14.40 4.94 -9.41
N ASN A 329 13.51 4.21 -8.73
CA ASN A 329 13.80 3.21 -7.71
C ASN A 329 14.42 3.76 -6.41
N SER A 330 14.46 5.05 -6.20
CA SER A 330 14.79 5.63 -4.89
C SER A 330 13.63 5.47 -3.91
N ILE A 331 13.94 5.31 -2.60
CA ILE A 331 12.92 5.22 -1.55
C ILE A 331 12.87 6.52 -0.76
N THR A 332 11.68 7.09 -0.67
CA THR A 332 11.38 8.20 0.24
C THR A 332 10.58 7.68 1.43
N TRP A 333 10.98 8.05 2.64
CA TRP A 333 10.29 7.63 3.87
C TRP A 333 9.51 8.78 4.50
N THR A 334 8.33 8.47 5.03
CA THR A 334 7.58 9.41 5.87
C THR A 334 8.17 9.49 7.28
N SER A 335 7.69 10.42 8.08
CA SER A 335 7.80 10.30 9.54
C SER A 335 7.05 9.07 10.04
N ALA A 336 7.42 8.55 11.22
CA ALA A 336 6.74 7.41 11.81
C ALA A 336 5.32 7.76 12.28
N TYR A 337 4.37 6.87 12.00
CA TYR A 337 3.00 6.89 12.52
C TYR A 337 2.88 5.85 13.64
N SER A 338 3.49 6.13 14.79
CA SER A 338 3.69 5.19 15.88
C SER A 338 2.41 4.50 16.37
N GLY A 339 2.53 3.25 16.80
CA GLY A 339 1.46 2.45 17.41
C GLY A 339 0.48 1.83 16.42
N ASN A 340 0.82 1.79 15.13
CA ASN A 340 -0.04 1.17 14.12
C ASN A 340 0.37 -0.28 13.80
N GLY A 341 1.67 -0.58 13.68
CA GLY A 341 2.11 -1.86 13.14
C GLY A 341 1.48 -2.07 11.77
N PHE A 342 1.89 -1.28 10.75
CA PHE A 342 1.28 -1.40 9.43
C PHE A 342 1.46 -2.80 8.87
N SER A 343 0.37 -3.43 8.45
CA SER A 343 0.33 -4.84 8.04
C SER A 343 -0.03 -5.05 6.58
N SER A 344 -0.78 -4.13 5.98
CA SER A 344 -1.26 -4.28 4.62
C SER A 344 -1.72 -2.95 4.04
N PHE A 345 -1.66 -2.86 2.72
CA PHE A 345 -2.34 -1.84 1.95
C PHE A 345 -3.51 -2.46 1.20
N GLY A 346 -4.41 -1.61 0.73
CA GLY A 346 -5.50 -1.98 -0.18
C GLY A 346 -5.92 -0.83 -1.06
N GLN A 347 -6.77 -1.15 -2.03
CA GLN A 347 -7.34 -0.18 -2.95
C GLN A 347 -8.86 -0.28 -2.93
N ASP A 348 -9.53 0.87 -3.08
CA ASP A 348 -10.95 0.87 -3.46
C ASP A 348 -11.14 0.65 -4.97
N SER A 349 -12.39 0.62 -5.42
CA SER A 349 -12.71 0.47 -6.86
C SER A 349 -12.22 1.62 -7.73
N GLN A 350 -11.86 2.76 -7.13
CA GLN A 350 -11.27 3.93 -7.80
C GLN A 350 -9.73 3.93 -7.75
N LYS A 351 -9.11 2.86 -7.19
CA LYS A 351 -7.67 2.72 -6.99
C LYS A 351 -7.05 3.71 -6.00
N GLU A 352 -7.89 4.33 -5.14
CA GLU A 352 -7.39 5.10 -4.01
C GLU A 352 -6.84 4.16 -2.94
N LEU A 353 -5.77 4.59 -2.24
CA LEU A 353 -5.04 3.73 -1.33
C LEU A 353 -5.52 3.84 0.12
N TYR A 354 -5.53 2.69 0.76
CA TYR A 354 -5.77 2.52 2.20
C TYR A 354 -4.62 1.72 2.82
N VAL A 355 -4.39 1.92 4.12
CA VAL A 355 -3.40 1.16 4.90
C VAL A 355 -4.01 0.70 6.21
N ALA A 356 -3.72 -0.55 6.59
CA ALA A 356 -4.18 -1.17 7.83
C ALA A 356 -3.10 -1.13 8.90
N GLY A 357 -3.47 -0.72 10.11
CA GLY A 357 -2.66 -0.87 11.31
C GLY A 357 -3.14 -2.07 12.13
N VAL A 358 -2.34 -3.14 12.19
CA VAL A 358 -2.73 -4.39 12.89
C VAL A 358 -2.80 -4.20 14.40
N GLU A 359 -1.95 -3.35 14.95
CA GLU A 359 -1.91 -3.05 16.38
C GLU A 359 -2.98 -2.02 16.77
N SER A 360 -3.18 -0.99 15.94
CA SER A 360 -4.17 0.06 16.21
C SER A 360 -5.61 -0.38 15.93
N GLY A 361 -5.81 -1.42 15.11
CA GLY A 361 -7.15 -1.83 14.66
C GLY A 361 -7.81 -0.81 13.74
N LYS A 362 -7.03 0.00 13.03
CA LYS A 362 -7.51 1.10 12.22
C LYS A 362 -7.20 0.90 10.74
N ILE A 363 -8.07 1.46 9.91
CA ILE A 363 -7.83 1.64 8.48
C ILE A 363 -7.70 3.14 8.23
N TYR A 364 -6.66 3.53 7.51
CA TYR A 364 -6.44 4.90 7.08
C TYR A 364 -6.53 5.01 5.57
N LYS A 365 -7.14 6.09 5.09
CA LYS A 365 -7.03 6.50 3.69
C LYS A 365 -5.74 7.30 3.51
N ILE A 366 -4.96 6.98 2.47
CA ILE A 366 -3.77 7.74 2.11
C ILE A 366 -4.21 8.93 1.27
N THR A 367 -3.81 10.11 1.69
CA THR A 367 -4.07 11.35 0.99
C THR A 367 -2.75 12.10 0.79
N THR A 368 -2.67 13.00 -0.16
CA THR A 368 -1.58 13.97 -0.14
C THR A 368 -1.95 15.10 0.80
N GLY A 369 -0.96 15.65 1.47
CA GLY A 369 -1.10 17.02 1.95
C GLY A 369 -1.32 17.90 0.73
N THR A 370 -2.55 17.98 0.27
CA THR A 370 -2.91 19.19 -0.44
C THR A 370 -2.61 20.31 0.53
N LEU A 371 -2.05 21.40 0.05
CA LEU A 371 -2.43 22.71 0.55
C LEU A 371 -3.96 22.80 0.30
N ASN A 372 -4.73 21.91 0.93
CA ASN A 372 -6.16 22.04 1.03
C ASN A 372 -6.35 23.22 1.98
N THR A 373 -6.60 24.33 1.39
CA THR A 373 -7.56 25.25 1.94
C THR A 373 -8.75 24.37 2.33
N HIS A 374 -8.87 24.02 3.61
CA HIS A 374 -10.11 23.44 4.13
C HIS A 374 -11.20 24.50 3.91
N GLU A 375 -11.96 24.31 2.83
CA GLU A 375 -13.17 25.09 2.56
C GLU A 375 -14.32 24.75 3.52
N ASN A 376 -14.08 24.03 4.62
CA ASN A 376 -15.19 23.43 5.36
C ASN A 376 -15.32 23.86 6.80
N ASP A 377 -15.13 25.15 7.16
CA ASP A 377 -15.71 25.69 8.39
C ASP A 377 -15.89 27.21 8.37
N PHE A 378 -15.58 27.82 7.24
CA PHE A 378 -15.94 29.22 7.04
C PHE A 378 -17.23 29.31 6.20
N PRO A 379 -18.17 30.17 6.58
CA PRO A 379 -19.36 30.41 5.78
C PRO A 379 -18.98 30.76 4.34
N GLU A 380 -19.73 30.30 3.34
CA GLU A 380 -19.60 30.66 1.92
C GLU A 380 -19.54 32.17 1.62
N THR A 381 -19.57 32.97 2.66
CA THR A 381 -19.63 34.42 2.63
C THR A 381 -18.29 35.13 2.62
N ILE A 382 -17.14 34.46 2.95
CA ILE A 382 -15.83 35.12 2.92
C ILE A 382 -15.39 35.38 1.48
N LYS A 383 -15.15 36.68 1.19
CA LYS A 383 -14.63 37.11 -0.11
C LYS A 383 -13.38 37.95 0.10
N ILE A 384 -12.34 37.68 -0.67
CA ILE A 384 -11.09 38.46 -0.72
C ILE A 384 -11.01 39.14 -2.08
N TYR A 385 -10.99 40.42 -2.09
CA TYR A 385 -11.02 41.22 -3.30
C TYR A 385 -10.22 42.56 -3.16
N PRO A 386 -9.78 43.12 -4.33
CA PRO A 386 -9.77 42.54 -5.64
C PRO A 386 -8.75 41.37 -5.72
N ASN A 387 -9.01 40.43 -6.61
CA ASN A 387 -8.03 39.39 -6.95
C ASN A 387 -8.09 39.17 -8.47
N PRO A 388 -7.06 39.61 -9.25
CA PRO A 388 -5.76 40.14 -8.84
C PRO A 388 -5.77 41.55 -8.21
N ALA A 389 -4.82 41.80 -7.29
CA ALA A 389 -4.64 43.03 -6.53
C ALA A 389 -3.28 43.71 -6.82
N SER A 390 -3.16 45.01 -6.56
CA SER A 390 -1.93 45.75 -6.75
C SER A 390 -1.44 46.54 -5.54
N LYS A 391 -2.34 47.11 -4.71
CA LYS A 391 -1.98 47.94 -3.55
C LYS A 391 -2.61 47.45 -2.25
N GLN A 392 -3.87 47.03 -2.32
CA GLN A 392 -4.63 46.60 -1.16
C GLN A 392 -5.56 45.47 -1.53
N ILE A 393 -5.83 44.60 -0.56
CA ILE A 393 -6.90 43.62 -0.57
C ILE A 393 -7.85 43.84 0.58
N PHE A 394 -9.11 43.50 0.37
CA PHE A 394 -10.18 43.61 1.37
C PHE A 394 -10.74 42.24 1.63
N ILE A 395 -11.24 42.03 2.86
CA ILE A 395 -11.87 40.79 3.25
C ILE A 395 -13.29 41.14 3.72
N SER A 396 -14.28 40.41 3.20
CA SER A 396 -15.67 40.50 3.66
C SER A 396 -16.19 39.15 4.12
N GLY A 397 -17.25 39.17 4.94
CA GLY A 397 -17.87 37.97 5.48
C GLY A 397 -17.18 37.40 6.73
N VAL A 398 -16.20 38.10 7.32
CA VAL A 398 -15.56 37.71 8.58
C VAL A 398 -16.57 37.90 9.72
N LYS A 399 -16.86 36.84 10.49
CA LYS A 399 -17.78 36.88 11.64
C LYS A 399 -17.04 36.65 12.99
N GLY A 400 -15.80 36.20 12.98
CA GLY A 400 -15.03 35.85 14.18
C GLY A 400 -14.38 37.06 14.86
N LYS A 401 -14.20 36.98 16.18
CA LYS A 401 -13.35 37.91 16.93
C LYS A 401 -11.86 37.52 16.76
N ASN A 402 -10.97 38.50 16.91
CA ASN A 402 -9.51 38.28 16.85
C ASN A 402 -9.03 37.56 15.58
N THR A 403 -9.63 37.91 14.42
CA THR A 403 -9.21 37.26 13.15
C THR A 403 -7.85 37.84 12.72
N THR A 404 -6.92 36.94 12.40
CA THR A 404 -5.58 37.23 11.89
C THR A 404 -5.48 36.81 10.42
N ALA A 405 -4.85 37.66 9.59
CA ALA A 405 -4.48 37.33 8.21
C ALA A 405 -2.97 37.16 8.08
N GLU A 406 -2.48 36.07 7.51
CA GLU A 406 -1.09 35.86 7.12
C GLU A 406 -1.01 35.68 5.61
N ILE A 407 -0.16 36.48 4.92
CA ILE A 407 0.14 36.32 3.50
C ILE A 407 1.46 35.55 3.40
N ILE A 408 1.43 34.48 2.59
CA ILE A 408 2.53 33.54 2.42
C ILE A 408 2.89 33.47 0.92
N SER A 409 4.19 33.51 0.58
CA SER A 409 4.64 33.27 -0.81
C SER A 409 4.35 31.83 -1.27
N ALA A 410 4.45 31.60 -2.58
CA ALA A 410 4.29 30.26 -3.16
C ALA A 410 5.28 29.23 -2.58
N GLU A 411 6.44 29.69 -2.06
CA GLU A 411 7.48 28.86 -1.42
C GLU A 411 7.24 28.65 0.09
N GLY A 412 6.10 29.13 0.63
CA GLY A 412 5.74 28.97 2.04
C GLY A 412 6.36 29.99 3.01
N ARG A 413 7.01 31.06 2.51
CA ARG A 413 7.59 32.11 3.35
C ARG A 413 6.49 33.08 3.80
N LYS A 414 6.42 33.37 5.09
CA LYS A 414 5.54 34.45 5.62
C LYS A 414 6.03 35.82 5.14
N MET A 415 5.17 36.53 4.44
CA MET A 415 5.45 37.83 3.85
C MET A 415 4.82 38.96 4.61
N LEU A 416 3.59 38.78 5.13
CA LEU A 416 2.84 39.77 5.85
C LEU A 416 1.96 39.10 6.91
N LYS A 417 1.81 39.75 8.08
CA LYS A 417 0.84 39.37 9.11
C LYS A 417 0.06 40.58 9.54
N THR A 418 -1.26 40.45 9.59
CA THR A 418 -2.16 41.52 10.06
C THR A 418 -3.14 40.93 11.06
N ASP A 419 -3.17 41.49 12.26
CA ASP A 419 -4.08 41.09 13.34
C ASP A 419 -5.34 41.94 13.35
N ASN A 420 -6.41 41.46 13.97
CA ASN A 420 -7.70 42.13 14.12
C ASN A 420 -8.32 42.57 12.79
N ILE A 421 -8.43 41.59 11.86
CA ILE A 421 -9.11 41.79 10.61
C ILE A 421 -10.61 41.94 10.85
N THR A 422 -11.16 43.02 10.31
CA THR A 422 -12.60 43.28 10.26
C THR A 422 -13.07 43.38 8.82
N ASN A 423 -14.36 43.22 8.59
CA ASN A 423 -14.94 43.36 7.25
C ASN A 423 -14.56 44.75 6.67
N GLU A 424 -14.16 44.71 5.39
CA GLU A 424 -13.79 45.92 4.60
C GLU A 424 -12.54 46.67 5.06
N LYS A 425 -11.80 46.19 6.08
CA LYS A 425 -10.50 46.75 6.41
C LYS A 425 -9.48 46.32 5.34
N GLY A 426 -8.87 47.31 4.68
CA GLY A 426 -7.85 47.09 3.67
C GLY A 426 -6.54 46.57 4.29
N ILE A 427 -5.96 45.56 3.68
CA ILE A 427 -4.61 45.05 3.97
C ILE A 427 -3.70 45.62 2.89
N ASP A 428 -2.71 46.43 3.30
CA ASP A 428 -1.72 46.94 2.35
C ASP A 428 -0.75 45.84 1.90
N ILE A 429 -0.67 45.66 0.59
CA ILE A 429 0.20 44.67 -0.07
C ILE A 429 1.21 45.34 -1.01
N SER A 430 1.33 46.69 -0.99
CA SER A 430 2.20 47.43 -1.88
C SER A 430 3.68 47.11 -1.75
N GLY A 431 4.09 46.53 -0.61
CA GLY A 431 5.46 46.03 -0.36
C GLY A 431 5.74 44.62 -0.91
N LEU A 432 4.76 43.96 -1.51
CA LEU A 432 4.94 42.60 -2.08
C LEU A 432 5.23 42.71 -3.58
N THR A 433 6.15 41.84 -4.07
CA THR A 433 6.47 41.77 -5.48
C THR A 433 5.33 41.09 -6.26
N PRO A 434 5.12 41.44 -7.55
CA PRO A 434 4.15 40.70 -8.40
C PRO A 434 4.37 39.19 -8.38
N GLY A 435 3.29 38.43 -8.19
CA GLY A 435 3.38 36.99 -8.05
C GLY A 435 2.14 36.34 -7.46
N VAL A 436 2.25 35.06 -7.20
CA VAL A 436 1.20 34.23 -6.57
C VAL A 436 1.49 34.12 -5.08
N TYR A 437 0.48 34.39 -4.26
CA TYR A 437 0.53 34.30 -2.81
C TYR A 437 -0.69 33.55 -2.29
N PHE A 438 -0.62 33.14 -1.04
CA PHE A 438 -1.75 32.57 -0.30
C PHE A 438 -2.02 33.44 0.92
N ILE A 439 -3.29 33.78 1.16
CA ILE A 439 -3.72 34.45 2.37
C ILE A 439 -4.41 33.45 3.28
N ASN A 440 -3.93 33.32 4.50
CA ASN A 440 -4.49 32.46 5.53
C ASN A 440 -5.16 33.31 6.61
N LEU A 441 -6.44 33.03 6.86
CA LEU A 441 -7.19 33.65 7.95
C LEU A 441 -7.31 32.65 9.11
N LYS A 442 -7.11 33.13 10.33
CA LYS A 442 -7.33 32.36 11.56
C LYS A 442 -8.19 33.20 12.52
N SER A 443 -9.12 32.59 13.20
CA SER A 443 -10.01 33.23 14.18
C SER A 443 -10.24 32.25 15.34
N GLU A 444 -10.65 32.79 16.51
CA GLU A 444 -11.05 31.96 17.66
C GLU A 444 -12.28 31.08 17.36
N ASP A 445 -13.18 31.58 16.51
CA ASP A 445 -14.43 30.89 16.16
C ASP A 445 -14.27 29.91 14.97
N TYR A 446 -13.18 30.01 14.20
CA TYR A 446 -12.91 29.21 13.00
C TYR A 446 -11.44 28.79 12.95
N LYS A 447 -11.20 27.52 12.62
CA LYS A 447 -9.82 26.96 12.65
C LYS A 447 -8.87 27.61 11.65
N SER A 448 -9.20 27.70 10.38
CA SER A 448 -8.41 28.41 9.36
C SER A 448 -9.15 28.48 8.02
N TYR A 449 -8.94 29.56 7.26
CA TYR A 449 -9.36 29.72 5.86
C TYR A 449 -8.15 30.13 5.04
N SER A 450 -8.00 29.60 3.82
CA SER A 450 -6.90 29.96 2.94
C SER A 450 -7.41 30.17 1.51
N GLN A 451 -6.91 31.22 0.85
CA GLN A 451 -7.25 31.54 -0.53
C GLN A 451 -6.01 31.98 -1.30
N LYS A 452 -5.92 31.55 -2.57
CA LYS A 452 -4.93 32.06 -3.52
C LYS A 452 -5.25 33.49 -3.92
N ILE A 453 -4.24 34.38 -3.85
CA ILE A 453 -4.29 35.73 -4.36
C ILE A 453 -3.17 35.98 -5.37
N VAL A 454 -3.44 36.86 -6.35
CA VAL A 454 -2.48 37.27 -7.36
C VAL A 454 -2.18 38.74 -7.18
N ILE A 455 -0.91 39.08 -7.04
CA ILE A 455 -0.42 40.48 -6.92
C ILE A 455 0.16 40.86 -8.28
N LYS A 456 -0.24 42.05 -8.79
CA LYS A 456 0.19 42.65 -10.06
C LYS A 456 1.21 43.76 -9.84
#